data_c2d4678f342a355b1ba61a321d246af1
#
_entry.id   c2d4678f342a355b1ba61a321d246af1
#
_cell.length_a   1.000
_cell.length_b   1.000
_cell.length_c   1.000
_cell.angle_alpha   90.00
_cell.angle_beta   90.00
_cell.angle_gamma   90.00
#
_symmetry.space_group_name_H-M   'P 1'
#
loop_
_entity.id
_entity.type
_entity.pdbx_description
1 polymer ?
#
loop_
_entity_poly.entity_id
_entity_poly.type
_entity_poly.pdbx_seq_one_letter_code
_entity_poly.pdbx_strand_id
1 'polypeptide(L)'
;LVSGGDLLKFYITTPIYYVNSDPHVGSAYTTIIADIIARYKRMMGYDVFFLTGTDEHGQKILQASSSLGKDPQSFCDELADRFKQLWKKLNITNDGFIRTTDPNHMKVVQYFVKKMVENNDIYKGEYRGWYCVPCETYWNEDEISSDKLCPSCGRELKYVSEKNYFFRLSRYQDKLLRYYEEHPEFVQPDFRRNEMMRILEGGLKDLSITRTTFKWGVPMPDDPEHVIYVWVDALINYISAIGYPEDLKTFEKYWPADLHLIGKEINRFHSIIWPAMLMSAGLELPRTVFAHGWLTVDGQKISKSLGNAIDPKYFVEEYGNDVLRFYLVRDINFGKDGDFSEKNLVNRLNSDLANDYGNLLHRTLAMIKKYYSSTMPRPGAHEQIDEKFKHDILQCCKEYQQFMDQYSLTQAVEKVMEALAISNKYFDERKPWVLAKQKDFDKLSTVLFNVCESLLKVATMFSPIMPDSSEEVFSRLGFDQKASKYMLETWNILKPGKKTVHAEPLFAKRDQKEIKRSEVLMTDTIDFDQFKKVNLRVGKVISAERVPKSEKLLKLLVDLGELGSRQIVAGIAKYYKPEDLIGKNIVVVSNLKPVKLMGIESEGMLLAAKDDTDLKILTIDGEISPGAQIS
;
A
#
# COMPACT_ATOMS: atom_id res chain seq x y z
N LEU A 1 -32.53 8.02 21.47
CA LEU A 1 -32.85 9.37 21.04
C LEU A 1 -31.99 10.32 21.89
N VAL A 2 -30.78 10.63 21.44
CA VAL A 2 -29.93 11.69 21.99
C VAL A 2 -30.39 12.98 21.34
N SER A 3 -30.82 13.94 22.16
CA SER A 3 -31.15 15.30 21.78
C SER A 3 -30.00 15.93 20.98
N GLY A 4 -30.32 16.71 19.93
CA GLY A 4 -29.43 17.31 18.96
C GLY A 4 -28.24 18.08 19.52
N GLY A 5 -27.19 17.37 19.88
CA GLY A 5 -25.84 17.88 19.99
C GLY A 5 -25.14 17.62 18.65
N ASP A 6 -24.41 18.60 18.15
CA ASP A 6 -23.61 18.46 16.94
C ASP A 6 -22.73 17.22 17.06
N LEU A 7 -22.82 16.32 16.06
CA LEU A 7 -21.94 15.14 15.98
C LEU A 7 -20.49 15.62 15.93
N LEU A 8 -19.62 14.99 16.72
CA LEU A 8 -18.19 15.27 16.65
C LEU A 8 -17.71 14.96 15.22
N LYS A 9 -17.04 15.91 14.58
CA LYS A 9 -16.51 15.74 13.22
C LYS A 9 -15.18 14.97 13.24
N PHE A 10 -14.87 14.29 12.16
CA PHE A 10 -13.56 13.70 11.94
C PHE A 10 -13.21 13.74 10.45
N TYR A 11 -12.19 14.49 10.10
CA TYR A 11 -11.67 14.58 8.73
C TYR A 11 -10.37 13.85 8.60
N ILE A 12 -10.37 12.76 7.80
CA ILE A 12 -9.20 11.93 7.51
C ILE A 12 -8.88 11.97 6.02
N THR A 13 -7.59 12.03 5.68
CA THR A 13 -7.12 12.02 4.30
C THR A 13 -6.01 11.00 4.08
N THR A 14 -5.94 10.44 2.87
CA THR A 14 -4.71 9.84 2.33
C THR A 14 -3.94 10.89 1.52
N PRO A 15 -2.67 10.62 1.10
CA PRO A 15 -2.09 11.37 0.00
C PRO A 15 -2.92 11.11 -1.27
N ILE A 16 -2.88 12.03 -2.20
CA ILE A 16 -3.34 11.78 -3.55
C ILE A 16 -2.25 11.02 -4.32
N TYR A 17 -2.65 10.03 -5.11
CA TYR A 17 -1.72 9.08 -5.72
C TYR A 17 -1.31 9.51 -7.13
N TYR A 18 -0.01 9.46 -7.41
CA TYR A 18 0.52 9.73 -8.73
C TYR A 18 0.02 8.71 -9.75
N VAL A 19 -0.63 9.19 -10.82
CA VAL A 19 -1.22 8.34 -11.88
C VAL A 19 -0.22 8.02 -13.01
N ASN A 20 0.99 7.67 -12.65
CA ASN A 20 2.00 7.25 -13.63
C ASN A 20 1.99 5.73 -13.91
N SER A 21 1.18 4.99 -13.20
CA SER A 21 1.04 3.54 -13.32
C SER A 21 -0.17 3.03 -12.53
N ASP A 22 -0.53 1.74 -12.73
CA ASP A 22 -1.58 1.08 -11.95
C ASP A 22 -1.30 1.15 -10.44
N PRO A 23 -2.37 1.23 -9.61
CA PRO A 23 -2.24 1.17 -8.17
C PRO A 23 -1.62 -0.16 -7.72
N HIS A 24 -0.79 -0.12 -6.69
CA HIS A 24 -0.10 -1.28 -6.11
C HIS A 24 -0.40 -1.42 -4.61
N VAL A 25 0.08 -2.51 -4.00
CA VAL A 25 -0.20 -2.79 -2.59
C VAL A 25 0.22 -1.67 -1.62
N GLY A 26 1.23 -0.86 -1.96
CA GLY A 26 1.64 0.29 -1.13
C GLY A 26 0.57 1.38 -1.05
N SER A 27 -0.05 1.77 -2.19
CA SER A 27 -1.18 2.71 -2.20
C SER A 27 -2.43 2.10 -1.55
N ALA A 28 -2.67 0.80 -1.78
CA ALA A 28 -3.76 0.06 -1.14
C ALA A 28 -3.59 0.03 0.38
N TYR A 29 -2.37 -0.19 0.90
CA TYR A 29 -2.08 -0.21 2.33
C TYR A 29 -2.50 1.10 3.02
N THR A 30 -2.01 2.24 2.55
CA THR A 30 -2.37 3.55 3.11
C THR A 30 -3.87 3.77 3.10
N THR A 31 -4.54 3.45 1.99
CA THR A 31 -5.99 3.66 1.84
C THR A 31 -6.80 2.71 2.71
N ILE A 32 -6.40 1.45 2.85
CA ILE A 32 -7.04 0.48 3.76
C ILE A 32 -6.91 0.94 5.22
N ILE A 33 -5.73 1.40 5.65
CA ILE A 33 -5.53 1.90 7.01
C ILE A 33 -6.42 3.13 7.26
N ALA A 34 -6.48 4.07 6.32
CA ALA A 34 -7.37 5.23 6.44
C ALA A 34 -8.84 4.82 6.53
N ASP A 35 -9.27 3.84 5.74
CA ASP A 35 -10.63 3.30 5.78
C ASP A 35 -10.95 2.61 7.12
N ILE A 36 -10.01 1.86 7.68
CA ILE A 36 -10.17 1.24 9.00
C ILE A 36 -10.40 2.32 10.07
N ILE A 37 -9.60 3.37 10.07
CA ILE A 37 -9.76 4.49 11.02
C ILE A 37 -11.09 5.22 10.78
N ALA A 38 -11.46 5.47 9.52
CA ALA A 38 -12.73 6.11 9.17
C ALA A 38 -13.94 5.29 9.64
N ARG A 39 -13.94 3.97 9.38
CA ARG A 39 -14.98 3.04 9.84
C ARG A 39 -15.07 2.99 11.36
N TYR A 40 -13.92 2.95 12.04
CA TYR A 40 -13.88 2.99 13.50
C TYR A 40 -14.50 4.29 14.04
N LYS A 41 -14.11 5.45 13.52
CA LYS A 41 -14.67 6.73 13.96
C LYS A 41 -16.17 6.83 13.67
N ARG A 42 -16.67 6.33 12.53
CA ARG A 42 -18.11 6.21 12.27
C ARG A 42 -18.82 5.29 13.27
N MET A 43 -18.24 4.14 13.60
CA MET A 43 -18.74 3.23 14.64
C MET A 43 -18.82 3.91 16.01
N MET A 44 -17.88 4.79 16.31
CA MET A 44 -17.85 5.59 17.55
C MET A 44 -18.82 6.78 17.52
N GLY A 45 -19.54 7.02 16.41
CA GLY A 45 -20.56 8.06 16.30
C GLY A 45 -20.07 9.41 15.78
N TYR A 46 -18.88 9.47 15.16
CA TYR A 46 -18.39 10.69 14.50
C TYR A 46 -19.03 10.88 13.12
N ASP A 47 -19.21 12.15 12.74
CA ASP A 47 -19.47 12.54 11.35
C ASP A 47 -18.13 12.61 10.62
N VAL A 48 -17.85 11.59 9.80
CA VAL A 48 -16.54 11.37 9.17
C VAL A 48 -16.57 11.80 7.72
N PHE A 49 -15.58 12.60 7.31
CA PHE A 49 -15.25 12.83 5.91
C PHE A 49 -13.90 12.18 5.60
N PHE A 50 -13.90 11.18 4.71
CA PHE A 50 -12.71 10.48 4.26
C PHE A 50 -12.38 10.87 2.82
N LEU A 51 -11.23 11.55 2.64
CA LEU A 51 -10.73 12.00 1.34
C LEU A 51 -9.57 11.14 0.85
N THR A 52 -9.62 10.76 -0.41
CA THR A 52 -8.52 10.22 -1.20
C THR A 52 -8.57 10.83 -2.60
N GLY A 53 -7.61 10.51 -3.48
CA GLY A 53 -7.63 11.06 -4.84
C GLY A 53 -6.40 10.73 -5.65
N THR A 54 -6.25 11.44 -6.77
CA THR A 54 -5.16 11.29 -7.73
C THR A 54 -4.43 12.60 -8.00
N ASP A 55 -3.09 12.52 -8.03
CA ASP A 55 -2.19 13.58 -8.47
C ASP A 55 -1.85 13.37 -9.95
N GLU A 56 -2.30 14.30 -10.79
CA GLU A 56 -2.37 14.12 -12.25
C GLU A 56 -1.50 15.11 -13.01
N HIS A 57 -0.83 16.04 -12.34
CA HIS A 57 0.02 17.04 -12.96
C HIS A 57 1.52 16.68 -12.88
N GLY A 58 2.36 17.47 -13.56
CA GLY A 58 3.81 17.38 -13.48
C GLY A 58 4.47 16.68 -14.66
N GLN A 59 5.80 16.83 -14.70
CA GLN A 59 6.63 16.34 -15.81
C GLN A 59 6.57 14.82 -15.99
N LYS A 60 6.44 14.10 -14.89
CA LYS A 60 6.43 12.63 -14.88
C LYS A 60 5.19 12.06 -15.58
N ILE A 61 4.02 12.68 -15.36
CA ILE A 61 2.78 12.30 -16.05
C ILE A 61 2.88 12.61 -17.54
N LEU A 62 3.39 13.79 -17.89
CA LEU A 62 3.60 14.18 -19.28
C LEU A 62 4.54 13.20 -20.01
N GLN A 63 5.62 12.75 -19.37
CA GLN A 63 6.53 11.76 -19.92
C GLN A 63 5.87 10.38 -20.08
N ALA A 64 5.12 9.94 -19.07
CA ALA A 64 4.42 8.64 -19.10
C ALA A 64 3.35 8.60 -20.19
N SER A 65 2.52 9.63 -20.33
CA SER A 65 1.50 9.72 -21.37
C SER A 65 2.13 9.79 -22.77
N SER A 66 3.18 10.60 -22.95
CA SER A 66 3.90 10.75 -24.22
C SER A 66 4.55 9.44 -24.67
N SER A 67 5.13 8.66 -23.74
CA SER A 67 5.73 7.36 -24.06
C SER A 67 4.73 6.34 -24.60
N LEU A 68 3.44 6.53 -24.30
CA LEU A 68 2.34 5.71 -24.78
C LEU A 68 1.57 6.35 -25.94
N GLY A 69 2.02 7.52 -26.44
CA GLY A 69 1.34 8.28 -27.49
C GLY A 69 -0.06 8.75 -27.10
N LYS A 70 -0.32 8.94 -25.80
CA LYS A 70 -1.62 9.37 -25.27
C LYS A 70 -1.61 10.86 -24.90
N ASP A 71 -2.77 11.49 -25.05
CA ASP A 71 -3.05 12.79 -24.46
C ASP A 71 -3.00 12.70 -22.93
N PRO A 72 -2.35 13.64 -22.21
CA PRO A 72 -2.19 13.58 -20.76
C PRO A 72 -3.51 13.50 -19.98
N GLN A 73 -4.56 14.25 -20.41
CA GLN A 73 -5.87 14.20 -19.74
C GLN A 73 -6.51 12.81 -19.88
N SER A 74 -6.56 12.27 -21.10
CA SER A 74 -7.12 10.95 -21.36
C SER A 74 -6.35 9.84 -20.62
N PHE A 75 -5.03 9.98 -20.50
CA PHE A 75 -4.18 9.07 -19.73
C PHE A 75 -4.53 9.13 -18.24
N CYS A 76 -4.69 10.33 -17.67
CA CYS A 76 -5.08 10.51 -16.27
C CYS A 76 -6.49 9.98 -15.99
N ASP A 77 -7.45 10.22 -16.90
CA ASP A 77 -8.83 9.72 -16.76
C ASP A 77 -8.87 8.20 -16.63
N GLU A 78 -8.14 7.51 -17.51
CA GLU A 78 -8.07 6.04 -17.49
C GLU A 78 -7.48 5.51 -16.17
N LEU A 79 -6.40 6.10 -15.70
CA LEU A 79 -5.74 5.65 -14.47
C LEU A 79 -6.53 6.01 -13.22
N ALA A 80 -7.13 7.21 -13.15
CA ALA A 80 -8.00 7.59 -12.05
C ALA A 80 -9.17 6.61 -11.89
N ASP A 81 -9.77 6.15 -13.02
CA ASP A 81 -10.83 5.13 -12.97
C ASP A 81 -10.32 3.79 -12.46
N ARG A 82 -9.09 3.38 -12.80
CA ARG A 82 -8.48 2.15 -12.23
C ARG A 82 -8.31 2.24 -10.71
N PHE A 83 -7.90 3.42 -10.18
CA PHE A 83 -7.86 3.66 -8.74
C PHE A 83 -9.25 3.53 -8.11
N LYS A 84 -10.27 4.19 -8.66
CA LYS A 84 -11.65 4.11 -8.17
C LYS A 84 -12.18 2.68 -8.18
N GLN A 85 -11.92 1.92 -9.25
CA GLN A 85 -12.31 0.50 -9.35
C GLN A 85 -11.63 -0.37 -8.28
N LEU A 86 -10.33 -0.13 -8.02
CA LEU A 86 -9.62 -0.84 -6.97
C LEU A 86 -10.18 -0.49 -5.58
N TRP A 87 -10.44 0.81 -5.30
CA TRP A 87 -11.03 1.22 -4.02
C TRP A 87 -12.39 0.58 -3.78
N LYS A 88 -13.23 0.50 -4.82
CA LYS A 88 -14.50 -0.23 -4.76
C LYS A 88 -14.29 -1.71 -4.45
N LYS A 89 -13.32 -2.37 -5.10
CA LYS A 89 -13.01 -3.79 -4.88
C LYS A 89 -12.47 -4.06 -3.47
N LEU A 90 -11.70 -3.12 -2.91
CA LEU A 90 -11.18 -3.15 -1.55
C LEU A 90 -12.21 -2.72 -0.48
N ASN A 91 -13.47 -2.45 -0.87
CA ASN A 91 -14.52 -1.97 0.03
C ASN A 91 -14.12 -0.70 0.80
N ILE A 92 -13.45 0.25 0.11
CA ILE A 92 -13.05 1.55 0.68
C ILE A 92 -14.27 2.47 0.74
N THR A 93 -14.47 3.17 1.86
CA THR A 93 -15.63 4.01 2.14
C THR A 93 -15.30 5.50 2.12
N ASN A 94 -14.46 5.93 1.16
CA ASN A 94 -14.15 7.34 0.98
C ASN A 94 -15.40 8.14 0.58
N ASP A 95 -15.55 9.34 1.16
CA ASP A 95 -16.64 10.29 0.88
C ASP A 95 -16.26 11.20 -0.30
N GLY A 96 -14.96 11.52 -0.45
CA GLY A 96 -14.41 12.30 -1.55
C GLY A 96 -13.33 11.57 -2.33
N PHE A 97 -13.28 11.83 -3.65
CA PHE A 97 -12.19 11.43 -4.54
C PHE A 97 -11.81 12.63 -5.39
N ILE A 98 -10.76 13.34 -4.97
CA ILE A 98 -10.27 14.55 -5.64
C ILE A 98 -9.30 14.22 -6.78
N ARG A 99 -9.33 15.01 -7.85
CA ARG A 99 -8.37 14.97 -8.96
C ARG A 99 -7.73 16.33 -9.11
N THR A 100 -6.42 16.42 -9.27
CA THR A 100 -5.77 17.74 -9.44
C THR A 100 -6.11 18.38 -10.78
N THR A 101 -6.56 17.61 -11.78
CA THR A 101 -7.10 18.12 -13.05
C THR A 101 -8.55 18.65 -12.93
N ASP A 102 -9.20 18.52 -11.78
CA ASP A 102 -10.53 19.07 -11.58
C ASP A 102 -10.49 20.61 -11.71
N PRO A 103 -11.32 21.21 -12.57
CA PRO A 103 -11.33 22.67 -12.75
C PRO A 103 -11.56 23.47 -11.46
N ASN A 104 -12.35 22.95 -10.52
CA ASN A 104 -12.55 23.59 -9.24
C ASN A 104 -11.29 23.56 -8.39
N HIS A 105 -10.59 22.42 -8.35
CA HIS A 105 -9.32 22.34 -7.65
C HIS A 105 -8.30 23.33 -8.23
N MET A 106 -8.14 23.39 -9.55
CA MET A 106 -7.22 24.32 -10.20
C MET A 106 -7.50 25.80 -9.86
N LYS A 107 -8.78 26.20 -9.78
CA LYS A 107 -9.17 27.54 -9.33
C LYS A 107 -8.77 27.80 -7.88
N VAL A 108 -8.97 26.83 -7.01
CA VAL A 108 -8.59 26.94 -5.60
C VAL A 108 -7.07 27.07 -5.44
N VAL A 109 -6.29 26.32 -6.21
CA VAL A 109 -4.83 26.43 -6.24
C VAL A 109 -4.40 27.86 -6.62
N GLN A 110 -4.95 28.40 -7.70
CA GLN A 110 -4.66 29.78 -8.12
C GLN A 110 -5.06 30.80 -7.06
N TYR A 111 -6.23 30.66 -6.48
CA TYR A 111 -6.70 31.53 -5.39
C TYR A 111 -5.77 31.48 -4.17
N PHE A 112 -5.38 30.30 -3.74
CA PHE A 112 -4.49 30.10 -2.61
C PHE A 112 -3.10 30.70 -2.85
N VAL A 113 -2.51 30.46 -4.02
CA VAL A 113 -1.21 31.02 -4.39
C VAL A 113 -1.30 32.56 -4.48
N LYS A 114 -2.40 33.10 -4.99
CA LYS A 114 -2.62 34.55 -5.01
C LYS A 114 -2.62 35.15 -3.60
N LYS A 115 -3.26 34.50 -2.64
CA LYS A 115 -3.19 34.92 -1.23
C LYS A 115 -1.76 34.94 -0.68
N MET A 116 -0.94 33.96 -1.01
CA MET A 116 0.47 33.92 -0.61
C MET A 116 1.28 35.07 -1.27
N VAL A 117 0.94 35.46 -2.52
CA VAL A 117 1.54 36.62 -3.18
C VAL A 117 1.14 37.92 -2.48
N GLU A 118 -0.13 38.09 -2.16
CA GLU A 118 -0.67 39.27 -1.44
C GLU A 118 -0.02 39.44 -0.05
N ASN A 119 0.33 38.33 0.61
CA ASN A 119 1.05 38.32 1.90
C ASN A 119 2.58 38.51 1.74
N ASN A 120 3.06 38.81 0.54
CA ASN A 120 4.48 39.01 0.24
C ASN A 120 5.35 37.80 0.62
N ASP A 121 4.79 36.58 0.50
CA ASP A 121 5.50 35.33 0.77
C ASP A 121 6.00 34.64 -0.50
N ILE A 122 5.65 35.19 -1.66
CA ILE A 122 6.14 34.73 -2.97
C ILE A 122 6.89 35.85 -3.66
N TYR A 123 8.06 35.52 -4.25
CA TYR A 123 8.91 36.46 -5.01
C TYR A 123 9.55 35.77 -6.22
N LYS A 124 9.95 36.55 -7.25
CA LYS A 124 10.71 36.07 -8.40
C LYS A 124 12.21 35.96 -8.05
N GLY A 125 12.82 34.86 -8.43
CA GLY A 125 14.25 34.60 -8.22
C GLY A 125 14.80 33.65 -9.27
N GLU A 126 16.09 33.34 -9.20
CA GLU A 126 16.74 32.34 -10.05
C GLU A 126 17.09 31.13 -9.21
N TYR A 127 16.60 29.95 -9.62
CA TYR A 127 17.02 28.68 -9.03
C TYR A 127 18.24 28.15 -9.77
N ARG A 128 19.24 27.77 -9.03
CA ARG A 128 20.42 27.04 -9.52
C ARG A 128 20.68 25.88 -8.57
N GLY A 129 20.54 24.63 -9.05
CA GLY A 129 20.74 23.48 -8.18
C GLY A 129 20.37 22.17 -8.83
N TRP A 130 20.34 21.11 -8.02
CA TRP A 130 20.11 19.75 -8.45
C TRP A 130 18.62 19.37 -8.35
N TYR A 131 18.11 18.71 -9.38
CA TYR A 131 16.72 18.29 -9.46
C TYR A 131 16.60 16.81 -9.77
N CYS A 132 15.78 16.10 -8.98
CA CYS A 132 15.41 14.73 -9.23
C CYS A 132 14.09 14.68 -10.00
N VAL A 133 14.13 14.34 -11.29
CA VAL A 133 12.93 14.21 -12.13
C VAL A 133 11.97 13.13 -11.58
N PRO A 134 12.44 11.92 -11.18
CA PRO A 134 11.55 10.90 -10.66
C PRO A 134 10.88 11.22 -9.32
N CYS A 135 11.50 12.02 -8.46
CA CYS A 135 10.93 12.45 -7.18
C CYS A 135 10.29 13.84 -7.28
N GLU A 136 10.51 14.54 -8.42
CA GLU A 136 10.11 15.93 -8.62
C GLU A 136 10.55 16.84 -7.47
N THR A 137 11.76 16.61 -6.96
CA THR A 137 12.29 17.27 -5.76
C THR A 137 13.61 17.96 -6.07
N TYR A 138 13.76 19.19 -5.56
CA TYR A 138 15.03 19.91 -5.57
C TYR A 138 15.90 19.52 -4.38
N TRP A 139 17.21 19.49 -4.65
CA TRP A 139 18.25 19.23 -3.67
C TRP A 139 19.31 20.30 -3.73
N ASN A 140 19.76 20.74 -2.58
CA ASN A 140 20.93 21.62 -2.48
C ASN A 140 22.21 20.80 -2.54
N GLU A 141 23.33 21.46 -2.85
CA GLU A 141 24.63 20.82 -3.00
C GLU A 141 25.13 20.17 -1.69
N ASP A 142 24.73 20.71 -0.54
CA ASP A 142 25.00 20.22 0.81
C ASP A 142 24.12 19.01 1.22
N GLU A 143 23.04 18.75 0.51
CA GLU A 143 22.11 17.64 0.76
C GLU A 143 22.41 16.39 -0.09
N ILE A 144 23.32 16.49 -1.06
CA ILE A 144 23.63 15.40 -2.01
C ILE A 144 25.03 14.84 -1.82
N SER A 145 25.22 13.56 -2.16
CA SER A 145 26.54 12.91 -2.17
C SER A 145 27.38 13.33 -3.38
N SER A 146 28.70 13.08 -3.33
CA SER A 146 29.63 13.31 -4.44
C SER A 146 29.21 12.65 -5.75
N ASP A 147 28.46 11.56 -5.68
CA ASP A 147 28.00 10.78 -6.84
C ASP A 147 26.79 11.42 -7.54
N LYS A 148 26.29 12.55 -7.03
CA LYS A 148 25.14 13.30 -7.58
C LYS A 148 23.87 12.44 -7.72
N LEU A 149 23.67 11.53 -6.77
CA LEU A 149 22.48 10.69 -6.68
C LEU A 149 21.43 11.30 -5.75
N CYS A 150 20.17 11.10 -6.09
CA CYS A 150 19.05 11.56 -5.27
C CYS A 150 19.01 10.83 -3.91
N PRO A 151 19.06 11.53 -2.77
CA PRO A 151 19.01 10.91 -1.44
C PRO A 151 17.75 10.09 -1.19
N SER A 152 16.63 10.41 -1.88
CA SER A 152 15.37 9.71 -1.70
C SER A 152 15.19 8.45 -2.55
N CYS A 153 15.72 8.42 -3.80
CA CYS A 153 15.46 7.32 -4.72
C CYS A 153 16.72 6.72 -5.37
N GLY A 154 17.91 7.24 -5.08
CA GLY A 154 19.19 6.76 -5.59
C GLY A 154 19.45 7.01 -7.09
N ARG A 155 18.55 7.74 -7.79
CA ARG A 155 18.70 8.03 -9.22
C ARG A 155 19.51 9.29 -9.46
N GLU A 156 20.09 9.40 -10.65
CA GLU A 156 20.91 10.54 -11.06
C GLU A 156 20.12 11.86 -11.03
N LEU A 157 20.76 12.92 -10.50
CA LEU A 157 20.23 14.27 -10.42
C LEU A 157 20.62 15.07 -11.65
N LYS A 158 19.75 15.99 -12.09
CA LYS A 158 20.03 16.95 -13.16
C LYS A 158 20.28 18.33 -12.56
N TYR A 159 21.35 18.98 -13.01
CA TYR A 159 21.57 20.39 -12.64
C TYR A 159 20.67 21.28 -13.50
N VAL A 160 19.89 22.16 -12.88
CA VAL A 160 18.95 23.06 -13.54
C VAL A 160 19.20 24.51 -13.11
N SER A 161 18.99 25.43 -14.04
CA SER A 161 19.03 26.88 -13.79
C SER A 161 17.80 27.49 -14.47
N GLU A 162 16.88 28.00 -13.63
CA GLU A 162 15.59 28.55 -14.10
C GLU A 162 15.21 29.79 -13.31
N LYS A 163 14.57 30.77 -14.00
CA LYS A 163 13.90 31.88 -13.32
C LYS A 163 12.53 31.41 -12.85
N ASN A 164 12.33 31.35 -11.54
CA ASN A 164 11.13 30.81 -10.92
C ASN A 164 10.55 31.76 -9.88
N TYR A 165 9.33 31.47 -9.44
CA TYR A 165 8.78 32.05 -8.21
C TYR A 165 9.21 31.18 -7.03
N PHE A 166 9.49 31.86 -5.90
CA PHE A 166 9.93 31.25 -4.66
C PHE A 166 8.96 31.56 -3.54
N PHE A 167 8.63 30.57 -2.73
CA PHE A 167 7.95 30.73 -1.46
C PHE A 167 8.96 30.95 -0.34
N ARG A 168 8.78 32.00 0.47
CA ARG A 168 9.64 32.36 1.61
C ARG A 168 9.46 31.37 2.77
N LEU A 169 9.76 30.09 2.53
CA LEU A 169 9.61 29.01 3.50
C LEU A 169 10.47 29.28 4.76
N SER A 170 11.65 29.89 4.59
CA SER A 170 12.56 30.26 5.69
C SER A 170 11.92 31.19 6.72
N ARG A 171 10.94 32.04 6.32
CA ARG A 171 10.22 32.95 7.22
C ARG A 171 9.37 32.20 8.26
N TYR A 172 9.02 30.95 8.00
CA TYR A 172 8.13 30.14 8.83
C TYR A 172 8.87 29.22 9.82
N GLN A 173 10.19 29.16 9.77
CA GLN A 173 11.01 28.27 10.59
C GLN A 173 10.71 28.40 12.09
N ASP A 174 10.83 29.60 12.66
CA ASP A 174 10.63 29.81 14.11
C ASP A 174 9.17 29.56 14.53
N LYS A 175 8.21 29.85 13.63
CA LYS A 175 6.79 29.57 13.88
C LYS A 175 6.52 28.07 13.90
N LEU A 176 7.14 27.31 12.99
CA LEU A 176 7.02 25.86 12.92
C LEU A 176 7.70 25.21 14.14
N LEU A 177 8.92 25.63 14.50
CA LEU A 177 9.62 25.13 15.70
C LEU A 177 8.74 25.28 16.94
N ARG A 178 8.20 26.49 17.17
CA ARG A 178 7.30 26.75 18.29
C ARG A 178 6.04 25.88 18.23
N TYR A 179 5.42 25.73 17.06
CA TYR A 179 4.25 24.89 16.89
C TYR A 179 4.53 23.42 17.23
N TYR A 180 5.68 22.89 16.83
CA TYR A 180 6.11 21.53 17.17
C TYR A 180 6.38 21.31 18.66
N GLU A 181 6.83 22.35 19.36
CA GLU A 181 7.02 22.31 20.81
C GLU A 181 5.66 22.34 21.56
N GLU A 182 4.74 23.18 21.10
CA GLU A 182 3.41 23.33 21.70
C GLU A 182 2.47 22.16 21.37
N HIS A 183 2.70 21.44 20.23
CA HIS A 183 1.88 20.36 19.71
C HIS A 183 2.71 19.09 19.45
N PRO A 184 3.13 18.35 20.50
CA PRO A 184 3.94 17.14 20.34
C PRO A 184 3.20 16.03 19.54
N GLU A 185 1.87 16.05 19.51
CA GLU A 185 1.00 15.13 18.77
C GLU A 185 0.90 15.44 17.26
N PHE A 186 1.41 16.58 16.82
CA PHE A 186 1.23 17.05 15.44
C PHE A 186 1.83 16.09 14.40
N VAL A 187 3.03 15.57 14.66
CA VAL A 187 3.67 14.59 13.76
C VAL A 187 3.88 13.27 14.48
N GLN A 188 3.36 12.21 13.92
CA GLN A 188 3.44 10.87 14.48
C GLN A 188 3.99 9.86 13.45
N PRO A 189 4.63 8.78 13.95
CA PRO A 189 5.09 8.54 15.33
C PRO A 189 6.27 9.45 15.72
N ASP A 190 6.62 9.49 17.01
CA ASP A 190 7.62 10.40 17.57
C ASP A 190 8.96 10.44 16.83
N PHE A 191 9.46 9.29 16.36
CA PHE A 191 10.71 9.26 15.62
C PHE A 191 10.62 10.00 14.28
N ARG A 192 9.43 10.08 13.64
CA ARG A 192 9.18 10.89 12.44
C ARG A 192 9.12 12.38 12.76
N ARG A 193 8.55 12.72 13.93
CA ARG A 193 8.61 14.09 14.46
C ARG A 193 10.06 14.53 14.67
N ASN A 194 10.89 13.68 15.28
CA ASN A 194 12.30 13.98 15.53
C ASN A 194 13.11 14.17 14.23
N GLU A 195 12.78 13.43 13.16
CA GLU A 195 13.38 13.66 11.82
C GLU A 195 13.05 15.08 11.31
N MET A 196 11.79 15.51 11.42
CA MET A 196 11.37 16.85 10.97
C MET A 196 11.94 17.96 11.83
N MET A 197 12.02 17.76 13.16
CA MET A 197 12.67 18.70 14.07
C MET A 197 14.13 18.98 13.66
N ARG A 198 14.91 17.95 13.33
CA ARG A 198 16.30 18.13 12.86
C ARG A 198 16.37 18.95 11.56
N ILE A 199 15.42 18.79 10.64
CA ILE A 199 15.36 19.62 9.43
C ILE A 199 15.06 21.06 9.78
N LEU A 200 14.12 21.32 10.69
CA LEU A 200 13.77 22.65 11.16
C LEU A 200 14.96 23.32 11.87
N GLU A 201 15.64 22.61 12.77
CA GLU A 201 16.83 23.10 13.49
C GLU A 201 18.01 23.40 12.56
N GLY A 202 18.13 22.64 11.46
CA GLY A 202 19.15 22.83 10.44
C GLY A 202 18.96 24.07 9.56
N GLY A 203 17.80 24.73 9.64
CA GLY A 203 17.47 25.92 8.87
C GLY A 203 16.73 25.63 7.56
N LEU A 204 15.61 26.33 7.34
CA LEU A 204 14.83 26.23 6.13
C LEU A 204 15.34 27.20 5.05
N LYS A 205 15.39 26.73 3.82
CA LYS A 205 15.65 27.54 2.61
C LYS A 205 14.35 27.79 1.86
N ASP A 206 14.27 28.90 1.14
CA ASP A 206 13.10 29.25 0.33
C ASP A 206 12.89 28.21 -0.78
N LEU A 207 11.61 27.92 -1.07
CA LEU A 207 11.22 26.85 -1.97
C LEU A 207 10.86 27.41 -3.37
N SER A 208 11.46 26.89 -4.43
CA SER A 208 11.03 27.19 -5.80
C SER A 208 9.67 26.52 -6.08
N ILE A 209 8.65 27.33 -6.38
CA ILE A 209 7.25 26.91 -6.52
C ILE A 209 6.70 26.98 -7.94
N THR A 210 7.51 27.21 -8.95
CA THR A 210 7.07 27.18 -10.35
C THR A 210 8.07 26.47 -11.27
N ARG A 211 7.61 26.12 -12.48
CA ARG A 211 8.39 25.54 -13.57
C ARG A 211 8.03 26.22 -14.87
N THR A 212 9.00 26.28 -15.81
CA THR A 212 8.82 26.82 -17.16
C THR A 212 9.07 25.78 -18.25
N THR A 213 9.64 24.63 -17.88
CA THR A 213 10.07 23.57 -18.80
C THR A 213 8.94 22.74 -19.41
N PHE A 214 7.74 22.81 -18.82
CA PHE A 214 6.53 22.12 -19.33
C PHE A 214 5.27 22.93 -18.97
N LYS A 215 4.14 22.57 -19.62
CA LYS A 215 2.86 23.29 -19.46
C LYS A 215 1.76 22.45 -18.79
N TRP A 216 1.99 21.17 -18.50
CA TRP A 216 1.00 20.28 -17.87
C TRP A 216 0.96 20.49 -16.35
N GLY A 217 0.02 21.29 -15.90
CA GLY A 217 -0.19 21.68 -14.51
C GLY A 217 -0.98 22.96 -14.38
N VAL A 218 -1.15 23.45 -13.14
CA VAL A 218 -1.89 24.69 -12.87
C VAL A 218 -1.02 25.90 -13.24
N PRO A 219 -1.48 26.81 -14.12
CA PRO A 219 -0.71 28.00 -14.44
C PRO A 219 -0.65 28.97 -13.27
N MET A 220 0.49 29.64 -13.12
CA MET A 220 0.68 30.71 -12.11
C MET A 220 -0.31 31.86 -12.37
N PRO A 221 -1.01 32.40 -11.36
CA PRO A 221 -1.82 33.59 -11.52
C PRO A 221 -1.01 34.75 -12.12
N ASP A 222 -1.60 35.42 -13.11
CA ASP A 222 -1.02 36.58 -13.81
C ASP A 222 0.29 36.34 -14.57
N ASP A 223 0.80 35.08 -14.63
CA ASP A 223 2.01 34.70 -15.37
C ASP A 223 1.91 33.24 -15.90
N PRO A 224 1.11 32.99 -16.95
CA PRO A 224 0.81 31.63 -17.44
C PRO A 224 2.01 30.91 -18.10
N GLU A 225 3.14 31.60 -18.30
CA GLU A 225 4.37 30.97 -18.73
C GLU A 225 4.97 30.05 -17.65
N HIS A 226 4.64 30.33 -16.38
CA HIS A 226 5.00 29.51 -15.24
C HIS A 226 3.88 28.56 -14.86
N VAL A 227 4.22 27.29 -14.59
CA VAL A 227 3.33 26.28 -14.02
C VAL A 227 3.67 26.09 -12.57
N ILE A 228 2.65 26.08 -11.71
CA ILE A 228 2.79 25.85 -10.26
C ILE A 228 3.40 24.47 -10.04
N TYR A 229 4.34 24.40 -9.10
CA TYR A 229 5.03 23.17 -8.72
C TYR A 229 4.05 22.13 -8.18
N VAL A 230 4.17 20.90 -8.67
CA VAL A 230 3.22 19.81 -8.41
C VAL A 230 2.93 19.59 -6.92
N TRP A 231 3.90 19.75 -6.04
CA TRP A 231 3.66 19.60 -4.60
C TRP A 231 2.86 20.74 -3.98
N VAL A 232 2.98 21.97 -4.49
CA VAL A 232 2.14 23.09 -4.08
C VAL A 232 0.71 22.88 -4.53
N ASP A 233 0.52 22.45 -5.77
CA ASP A 233 -0.75 22.06 -6.35
C ASP A 233 -1.38 20.91 -5.55
N ALA A 234 -0.67 19.80 -5.41
CA ALA A 234 -1.15 18.60 -4.74
C ALA A 234 -1.59 18.85 -3.28
N LEU A 235 -0.81 19.61 -2.48
CA LEU A 235 -1.13 19.81 -1.05
C LEU A 235 -2.45 20.58 -0.83
N ILE A 236 -2.85 21.43 -1.77
CA ILE A 236 -4.09 22.22 -1.68
C ILE A 236 -5.34 21.35 -1.86
N ASN A 237 -5.20 20.09 -2.32
CA ASN A 237 -6.34 19.17 -2.45
C ASN A 237 -7.14 19.02 -1.15
N TYR A 238 -6.47 19.04 0.01
CA TYR A 238 -7.06 18.81 1.31
C TYR A 238 -8.11 19.85 1.71
N ILE A 239 -8.01 21.05 1.18
CA ILE A 239 -8.98 22.13 1.43
C ILE A 239 -9.93 22.34 0.25
N SER A 240 -9.46 22.14 -0.98
CA SER A 240 -10.33 22.28 -2.16
C SER A 240 -11.44 21.23 -2.19
N ALA A 241 -11.15 20.00 -1.75
CA ALA A 241 -12.12 18.90 -1.70
C ALA A 241 -13.28 19.12 -0.73
N ILE A 242 -13.10 20.01 0.26
CA ILE A 242 -14.13 20.36 1.25
C ILE A 242 -14.68 21.77 1.05
N GLY A 243 -14.50 22.33 -0.16
CA GLY A 243 -15.21 23.54 -0.63
C GLY A 243 -14.52 24.87 -0.42
N TYR A 244 -13.28 24.94 0.13
CA TYR A 244 -12.56 26.20 0.26
C TYR A 244 -12.25 26.80 -1.13
N PRO A 245 -12.41 28.12 -1.33
CA PRO A 245 -13.02 29.13 -0.43
C PRO A 245 -14.51 29.39 -0.71
N GLU A 246 -15.16 28.64 -1.61
CA GLU A 246 -16.52 28.93 -2.11
C GLU A 246 -17.62 28.38 -1.19
N ASP A 247 -17.45 27.17 -0.62
CA ASP A 247 -18.34 26.56 0.36
C ASP A 247 -17.71 26.58 1.77
N LEU A 248 -17.70 27.75 2.38
CA LEU A 248 -17.15 27.92 3.74
C LEU A 248 -17.90 27.09 4.78
N LYS A 249 -19.16 26.77 4.58
CA LYS A 249 -19.94 25.96 5.52
C LYS A 249 -19.37 24.53 5.63
N THR A 250 -19.09 23.89 4.49
CA THR A 250 -18.49 22.55 4.47
C THR A 250 -17.03 22.62 4.92
N PHE A 251 -16.29 23.66 4.51
CA PHE A 251 -14.92 23.89 4.95
C PHE A 251 -14.82 24.03 6.47
N GLU A 252 -15.54 24.93 7.09
CA GLU A 252 -15.54 25.17 8.54
C GLU A 252 -16.03 23.97 9.34
N LYS A 253 -16.93 23.17 8.76
CA LYS A 253 -17.38 21.92 9.38
C LYS A 253 -16.26 20.91 9.51
N TYR A 254 -15.41 20.71 8.51
CA TYR A 254 -14.42 19.64 8.48
C TYR A 254 -12.98 20.10 8.73
N TRP A 255 -12.63 21.36 8.33
CA TRP A 255 -11.29 21.88 8.61
C TRP A 255 -11.16 22.39 10.07
N PRO A 256 -10.00 22.22 10.73
CA PRO A 256 -8.79 21.55 10.28
C PRO A 256 -8.96 20.02 10.23
N ALA A 257 -8.19 19.37 9.33
CA ALA A 257 -8.16 17.92 9.25
C ALA A 257 -7.69 17.31 10.58
N ASP A 258 -8.34 16.23 11.01
CA ASP A 258 -7.96 15.52 12.23
C ASP A 258 -6.74 14.61 11.98
N LEU A 259 -6.65 14.03 10.76
CA LEU A 259 -5.55 13.14 10.40
C LEU A 259 -5.20 13.22 8.91
N HIS A 260 -3.97 13.61 8.62
CA HIS A 260 -3.31 13.33 7.35
C HIS A 260 -2.49 12.05 7.49
N LEU A 261 -2.93 10.96 6.86
CA LEU A 261 -2.23 9.68 6.85
C LEU A 261 -1.37 9.57 5.60
N ILE A 262 -0.05 9.47 5.75
CA ILE A 262 0.90 9.56 4.64
C ILE A 262 2.03 8.52 4.74
N GLY A 263 2.71 8.24 3.63
CA GLY A 263 3.99 7.53 3.63
C GLY A 263 5.14 8.43 4.11
N LYS A 264 6.13 7.83 4.74
CA LYS A 264 7.29 8.54 5.33
C LYS A 264 8.09 9.39 4.34
N GLU A 265 8.09 9.01 3.05
CA GLU A 265 8.84 9.69 1.98
C GLU A 265 8.33 11.10 1.68
N ILE A 266 7.07 11.37 2.02
CA ILE A 266 6.43 12.67 1.79
C ILE A 266 6.19 13.46 3.08
N ASN A 267 6.82 13.01 4.19
CA ASN A 267 6.64 13.64 5.50
C ASN A 267 7.05 15.11 5.50
N ARG A 268 8.20 15.46 4.88
CA ARG A 268 8.67 16.86 4.79
C ARG A 268 7.63 17.79 4.13
N PHE A 269 6.93 17.32 3.10
CA PHE A 269 5.91 18.11 2.41
C PHE A 269 4.69 18.37 3.30
N HIS A 270 4.24 17.38 4.05
CA HIS A 270 3.03 17.47 4.86
C HIS A 270 3.27 18.07 6.25
N SER A 271 4.48 17.94 6.79
CA SER A 271 4.80 18.35 8.15
C SER A 271 5.57 19.68 8.23
N ILE A 272 6.15 20.15 7.12
CA ILE A 272 6.90 21.42 7.06
C ILE A 272 6.31 22.36 6.01
N ILE A 273 6.24 21.93 4.73
CA ILE A 273 5.85 22.82 3.63
C ILE A 273 4.35 23.16 3.70
N TRP A 274 3.50 22.17 3.86
CA TRP A 274 2.04 22.37 3.96
C TRP A 274 1.65 23.27 5.14
N PRO A 275 2.13 23.05 6.37
CA PRO A 275 1.88 23.96 7.48
C PRO A 275 2.36 25.39 7.21
N ALA A 276 3.53 25.59 6.62
CA ALA A 276 4.04 26.91 6.26
C ALA A 276 3.14 27.61 5.23
N MET A 277 2.65 26.87 4.23
CA MET A 277 1.71 27.40 3.24
C MET A 277 0.36 27.79 3.89
N LEU A 278 -0.15 26.97 4.78
CA LEU A 278 -1.38 27.27 5.55
C LEU A 278 -1.20 28.53 6.42
N MET A 279 -0.08 28.64 7.15
CA MET A 279 0.25 29.84 7.93
C MET A 279 0.35 31.08 7.03
N SER A 280 0.90 30.94 5.81
CA SER A 280 0.94 32.03 4.83
C SER A 280 -0.45 32.45 4.37
N ALA A 281 -1.35 31.50 4.19
CA ALA A 281 -2.73 31.76 3.80
C ALA A 281 -3.65 32.19 4.97
N GLY A 282 -3.16 32.18 6.23
CA GLY A 282 -3.92 32.49 7.42
C GLY A 282 -4.95 31.42 7.80
N LEU A 283 -4.66 30.14 7.50
CA LEU A 283 -5.51 29.01 7.81
C LEU A 283 -4.95 28.19 8.98
N GLU A 284 -5.84 27.51 9.71
CA GLU A 284 -5.45 26.58 10.77
C GLU A 284 -4.67 25.38 10.20
N LEU A 285 -3.82 24.78 11.05
CA LEU A 285 -3.03 23.61 10.68
C LEU A 285 -3.81 22.32 10.95
N PRO A 286 -3.54 21.21 10.22
CA PRO A 286 -4.10 19.90 10.54
C PRO A 286 -3.66 19.47 11.93
N ARG A 287 -4.49 18.68 12.63
CA ARG A 287 -4.20 18.26 14.01
C ARG A 287 -3.07 17.25 14.09
N THR A 288 -3.07 16.27 13.18
CA THR A 288 -2.05 15.22 13.15
C THR A 288 -1.67 14.86 11.72
N VAL A 289 -0.36 14.73 11.49
CA VAL A 289 0.24 14.09 10.32
C VAL A 289 0.87 12.78 10.78
N PHE A 290 0.31 11.66 10.35
CA PHE A 290 0.85 10.34 10.66
C PHE A 290 1.62 9.78 9.46
N ALA A 291 2.94 9.67 9.61
CA ALA A 291 3.84 9.19 8.56
C ALA A 291 4.21 7.71 8.79
N HIS A 292 3.51 6.80 8.10
CA HIS A 292 3.79 5.37 8.21
C HIS A 292 5.02 4.94 7.39
N GLY A 293 5.56 3.76 7.72
CA GLY A 293 6.68 3.15 7.02
C GLY A 293 6.31 2.57 5.65
N TRP A 294 7.30 2.09 4.92
CA TRP A 294 7.10 1.42 3.64
C TRP A 294 6.63 -0.02 3.82
N LEU A 295 5.84 -0.49 2.86
CA LEU A 295 5.76 -1.91 2.60
C LEU A 295 6.94 -2.33 1.74
N THR A 296 7.60 -3.42 2.15
CA THR A 296 8.64 -4.11 1.40
C THR A 296 8.15 -5.48 0.97
N VAL A 297 8.87 -6.12 0.06
CA VAL A 297 8.69 -7.52 -0.33
C VAL A 297 10.07 -8.16 -0.34
N ASP A 298 10.26 -9.22 0.43
CA ASP A 298 11.56 -9.85 0.64
C ASP A 298 12.64 -8.83 1.09
N GLY A 299 12.25 -7.87 1.96
CA GLY A 299 13.12 -6.81 2.48
C GLY A 299 13.44 -5.69 1.48
N GLN A 300 12.91 -5.73 0.26
CA GLN A 300 13.14 -4.73 -0.79
C GLN A 300 11.94 -3.82 -0.96
N LYS A 301 12.19 -2.52 -1.23
CA LYS A 301 11.12 -1.57 -1.56
C LYS A 301 10.33 -2.06 -2.76
N ILE A 302 8.99 -2.00 -2.67
CA ILE A 302 8.11 -2.32 -3.79
C ILE A 302 8.39 -1.37 -4.95
N SER A 303 8.77 -1.92 -6.09
CA SER A 303 9.07 -1.18 -7.30
C SER A 303 8.76 -2.01 -8.54
N LYS A 304 8.09 -1.41 -9.53
CA LYS A 304 7.86 -2.05 -10.83
C LYS A 304 9.16 -2.38 -11.55
N SER A 305 10.18 -1.54 -11.41
CA SER A 305 11.50 -1.77 -12.02
C SER A 305 12.27 -2.96 -11.39
N LEU A 306 11.87 -3.41 -10.21
CA LEU A 306 12.40 -4.61 -9.53
C LEU A 306 11.53 -5.85 -9.76
N GLY A 307 10.40 -5.73 -10.48
CA GLY A 307 9.48 -6.84 -10.73
C GLY A 307 8.80 -7.40 -9.47
N ASN A 308 8.88 -6.67 -8.33
CA ASN A 308 8.31 -7.09 -7.05
C ASN A 308 7.02 -6.32 -6.68
N ALA A 309 6.41 -5.63 -7.64
CA ALA A 309 5.13 -4.96 -7.43
C ALA A 309 4.01 -6.00 -7.23
N ILE A 310 3.32 -5.90 -6.11
CA ILE A 310 2.22 -6.79 -5.75
C ILE A 310 0.90 -6.16 -6.19
N ASP A 311 0.10 -6.89 -6.96
CA ASP A 311 -1.26 -6.49 -7.32
C ASP A 311 -2.24 -6.85 -6.19
N PRO A 312 -2.87 -5.86 -5.52
CA PRO A 312 -3.85 -6.14 -4.48
C PRO A 312 -5.07 -6.93 -4.97
N LYS A 313 -5.42 -6.83 -6.26
CA LYS A 313 -6.57 -7.54 -6.85
C LYS A 313 -6.41 -9.04 -6.73
N TYR A 314 -5.20 -9.56 -6.97
CA TYR A 314 -4.91 -10.98 -6.84
C TYR A 314 -5.25 -11.50 -5.43
N PHE A 315 -4.81 -10.76 -4.39
CA PHE A 315 -5.04 -11.18 -3.00
C PHE A 315 -6.51 -11.12 -2.60
N VAL A 316 -7.25 -10.14 -3.12
CA VAL A 316 -8.70 -10.06 -2.89
C VAL A 316 -9.43 -11.21 -3.58
N GLU A 317 -9.04 -11.58 -4.79
CA GLU A 317 -9.66 -12.69 -5.54
C GLU A 317 -9.34 -14.06 -4.94
N GLU A 318 -8.10 -14.28 -4.50
CA GLU A 318 -7.66 -15.56 -3.97
C GLU A 318 -8.07 -15.78 -2.51
N TYR A 319 -7.95 -14.74 -1.66
CA TYR A 319 -8.11 -14.87 -0.20
C TYR A 319 -9.32 -14.14 0.36
N GLY A 320 -9.89 -13.22 -0.38
CA GLY A 320 -10.95 -12.33 0.07
C GLY A 320 -10.42 -11.00 0.65
N ASN A 321 -11.28 -9.97 0.57
CA ASN A 321 -10.92 -8.62 0.99
C ASN A 321 -10.60 -8.54 2.49
N ASP A 322 -11.43 -9.12 3.33
CA ASP A 322 -11.27 -9.07 4.79
C ASP A 322 -9.99 -9.75 5.27
N VAL A 323 -9.56 -10.83 4.60
CA VAL A 323 -8.31 -11.52 4.91
C VAL A 323 -7.10 -10.63 4.62
N LEU A 324 -7.10 -9.95 3.47
CA LEU A 324 -6.04 -9.00 3.12
C LEU A 324 -5.99 -7.83 4.13
N ARG A 325 -7.15 -7.24 4.45
CA ARG A 325 -7.27 -6.13 5.41
C ARG A 325 -6.77 -6.52 6.80
N PHE A 326 -7.18 -7.69 7.29
CA PHE A 326 -6.70 -8.25 8.56
C PHE A 326 -5.19 -8.46 8.56
N TYR A 327 -4.65 -9.09 7.52
CA TYR A 327 -3.22 -9.36 7.40
C TYR A 327 -2.38 -8.08 7.48
N LEU A 328 -2.81 -7.03 6.77
CA LEU A 328 -2.09 -5.74 6.71
C LEU A 328 -2.01 -5.02 8.06
N VAL A 329 -2.94 -5.22 8.98
CA VAL A 329 -2.89 -4.62 10.33
C VAL A 329 -2.38 -5.57 11.41
N ARG A 330 -2.44 -6.89 11.15
CA ARG A 330 -2.01 -7.93 12.08
C ARG A 330 -0.51 -8.20 12.02
N ASP A 331 0.03 -8.26 10.80
CA ASP A 331 1.42 -8.68 10.55
C ASP A 331 2.36 -7.50 10.29
N ILE A 332 1.83 -6.40 9.78
CA ILE A 332 2.58 -5.16 9.53
C ILE A 332 2.46 -4.24 10.74
N ASN A 333 3.60 -3.94 11.36
CA ASN A 333 3.63 -3.01 12.50
C ASN A 333 3.41 -1.57 12.00
N PHE A 334 2.19 -1.07 12.19
CA PHE A 334 1.80 0.26 11.71
C PHE A 334 2.72 1.36 12.25
N GLY A 335 3.20 2.24 11.37
CA GLY A 335 4.19 3.28 11.67
C GLY A 335 5.63 2.90 11.31
N LYS A 336 5.97 1.62 11.27
CA LYS A 336 7.30 1.11 10.88
C LYS A 336 7.26 0.53 9.47
N ASP A 337 8.44 0.29 8.89
CA ASP A 337 8.56 -0.51 7.67
C ASP A 337 8.12 -1.95 7.95
N GLY A 338 7.38 -2.56 7.02
CA GLY A 338 6.90 -3.92 7.17
C GLY A 338 7.03 -4.72 5.88
N ASP A 339 7.29 -6.01 6.02
CA ASP A 339 7.50 -6.90 4.89
C ASP A 339 6.22 -7.67 4.55
N PHE A 340 5.79 -7.56 3.30
CA PHE A 340 4.60 -8.27 2.81
C PHE A 340 4.99 -9.68 2.39
N SER A 341 4.34 -10.68 2.97
CA SER A 341 4.58 -12.09 2.67
C SER A 341 3.27 -12.85 2.51
N GLU A 342 3.03 -13.42 1.33
CA GLU A 342 1.86 -14.26 1.08
C GLU A 342 1.84 -15.50 1.98
N LYS A 343 3.01 -16.07 2.27
CA LYS A 343 3.15 -17.17 3.23
C LYS A 343 2.64 -16.78 4.62
N ASN A 344 2.98 -15.59 5.09
CA ASN A 344 2.51 -15.10 6.37
C ASN A 344 1.00 -14.82 6.34
N LEU A 345 0.48 -14.30 5.23
CA LEU A 345 -0.96 -14.10 5.05
C LEU A 345 -1.72 -15.43 5.20
N VAL A 346 -1.27 -16.50 4.53
CA VAL A 346 -1.87 -17.84 4.63
C VAL A 346 -1.74 -18.41 6.05
N ASN A 347 -0.60 -18.20 6.72
CA ASN A 347 -0.43 -18.60 8.12
C ASN A 347 -1.45 -17.90 9.02
N ARG A 348 -1.63 -16.57 8.89
CA ARG A 348 -2.60 -15.80 9.67
C ARG A 348 -4.04 -16.23 9.36
N LEU A 349 -4.37 -16.44 8.10
CA LEU A 349 -5.68 -16.99 7.71
C LEU A 349 -5.97 -18.31 8.40
N ASN A 350 -5.01 -19.24 8.39
CA ASN A 350 -5.21 -20.58 8.95
C ASN A 350 -5.23 -20.59 10.47
N SER A 351 -4.29 -19.87 11.13
CA SER A 351 -4.19 -19.85 12.60
C SER A 351 -5.22 -18.94 13.24
N ASP A 352 -5.16 -17.65 12.91
CA ASP A 352 -5.88 -16.61 13.64
C ASP A 352 -7.36 -16.59 13.23
N LEU A 353 -7.64 -16.67 11.92
CA LEU A 353 -9.02 -16.55 11.42
C LEU A 353 -9.75 -17.89 11.35
N ALA A 354 -9.19 -18.92 10.75
CA ALA A 354 -9.90 -20.20 10.61
C ALA A 354 -9.92 -21.01 11.91
N ASN A 355 -8.78 -21.16 12.61
CA ASN A 355 -8.72 -21.94 13.84
C ASN A 355 -9.29 -21.19 15.03
N ASP A 356 -8.79 -19.99 15.34
CA ASP A 356 -9.13 -19.35 16.61
C ASP A 356 -10.51 -18.68 16.56
N TYR A 357 -10.83 -17.97 15.48
CA TYR A 357 -12.09 -17.26 15.34
C TYR A 357 -13.19 -18.10 14.72
N GLY A 358 -12.99 -18.58 13.50
CA GLY A 358 -14.01 -19.30 12.73
C GLY A 358 -14.44 -20.61 13.40
N ASN A 359 -13.51 -21.37 13.97
CA ASN A 359 -13.80 -22.64 14.64
C ASN A 359 -14.58 -22.42 15.95
N LEU A 360 -14.26 -21.36 16.74
CA LEU A 360 -15.01 -21.05 17.95
C LEU A 360 -16.48 -20.73 17.62
N LEU A 361 -16.71 -19.87 16.62
CA LEU A 361 -18.04 -19.54 16.12
C LEU A 361 -18.78 -20.80 15.66
N HIS A 362 -18.15 -21.62 14.83
CA HIS A 362 -18.74 -22.82 14.26
C HIS A 362 -19.13 -23.84 15.35
N ARG A 363 -18.23 -24.15 16.29
CA ARG A 363 -18.49 -25.09 17.42
C ARG A 363 -19.63 -24.59 18.30
N THR A 364 -19.64 -23.29 18.62
CA THR A 364 -20.68 -22.69 19.47
C THR A 364 -22.05 -22.79 18.82
N LEU A 365 -22.17 -22.38 17.54
CA LEU A 365 -23.43 -22.43 16.80
C LEU A 365 -23.89 -23.87 16.51
N ALA A 366 -22.96 -24.82 16.32
CA ALA A 366 -23.30 -26.25 16.19
C ALA A 366 -23.95 -26.79 17.47
N MET A 367 -23.46 -26.39 18.63
CA MET A 367 -24.06 -26.79 19.91
C MET A 367 -25.43 -26.12 20.14
N ILE A 368 -25.58 -24.85 19.79
CA ILE A 368 -26.87 -24.15 19.85
C ILE A 368 -27.88 -24.81 18.89
N LYS A 369 -27.47 -25.17 17.67
CA LYS A 369 -28.32 -25.92 16.74
C LYS A 369 -28.78 -27.25 17.35
N LYS A 370 -27.84 -28.00 17.92
CA LYS A 370 -28.11 -29.35 18.45
C LYS A 370 -28.98 -29.35 19.72
N TYR A 371 -28.72 -28.46 20.65
CA TYR A 371 -29.34 -28.52 21.99
C TYR A 371 -30.45 -27.49 22.21
N TYR A 372 -30.49 -26.40 21.38
CA TYR A 372 -31.47 -25.32 21.50
C TYR A 372 -32.19 -25.02 20.16
N SER A 373 -32.18 -25.99 19.22
CA SER A 373 -32.90 -25.88 17.92
C SER A 373 -32.62 -24.57 17.18
N SER A 374 -31.34 -24.20 17.08
CA SER A 374 -30.87 -22.93 16.47
C SER A 374 -31.53 -21.68 17.09
N THR A 375 -31.78 -21.68 18.38
CA THR A 375 -32.35 -20.54 19.09
C THR A 375 -31.40 -20.10 20.20
N MET A 376 -31.10 -18.80 20.28
CA MET A 376 -30.24 -18.23 21.32
C MET A 376 -30.74 -18.62 22.71
N PRO A 377 -29.96 -19.35 23.52
CA PRO A 377 -30.42 -19.79 24.82
C PRO A 377 -30.56 -18.62 25.79
N ARG A 378 -31.44 -18.75 26.76
CA ARG A 378 -31.50 -17.84 27.92
C ARG A 378 -30.45 -18.29 28.94
N PRO A 379 -29.53 -17.41 29.37
CA PRO A 379 -28.56 -17.77 30.41
C PRO A 379 -29.31 -18.20 31.68
N GLY A 380 -28.83 -19.27 32.32
CA GLY A 380 -29.31 -19.82 33.58
C GLY A 380 -28.38 -19.52 34.74
N ALA A 381 -27.83 -20.56 35.41
CA ALA A 381 -26.92 -20.39 36.54
C ALA A 381 -25.58 -19.73 36.13
N HIS A 382 -25.17 -18.74 36.91
CA HIS A 382 -23.88 -18.04 36.77
C HIS A 382 -22.91 -18.50 37.86
N GLU A 383 -21.65 -18.60 37.51
CA GLU A 383 -20.53 -18.92 38.40
C GLU A 383 -19.48 -17.79 38.35
N GLN A 384 -18.58 -17.76 39.33
CA GLN A 384 -17.55 -16.72 39.42
C GLN A 384 -16.67 -16.63 38.12
N ILE A 385 -16.43 -17.77 37.48
CA ILE A 385 -15.69 -17.84 36.22
C ILE A 385 -16.41 -17.09 35.08
N ASP A 386 -17.74 -17.07 35.07
CA ASP A 386 -18.55 -16.40 34.07
C ASP A 386 -18.45 -14.88 34.23
N GLU A 387 -18.46 -14.37 35.46
CA GLU A 387 -18.28 -12.94 35.75
C GLU A 387 -16.84 -12.48 35.43
N LYS A 388 -15.84 -13.31 35.74
CA LYS A 388 -14.45 -13.04 35.37
C LYS A 388 -14.31 -12.97 33.86
N PHE A 389 -14.86 -13.92 33.12
CA PHE A 389 -14.84 -13.96 31.66
C PHE A 389 -15.43 -12.68 31.06
N LYS A 390 -16.62 -12.27 31.49
CA LYS A 390 -17.27 -11.03 31.07
C LYS A 390 -16.39 -9.82 31.33
N HIS A 391 -15.81 -9.72 32.53
CA HIS A 391 -14.92 -8.61 32.89
C HIS A 391 -13.70 -8.55 31.97
N ASP A 392 -13.04 -9.69 31.75
CA ASP A 392 -11.81 -9.75 30.91
C ASP A 392 -12.11 -9.36 29.46
N ILE A 393 -13.24 -9.78 28.88
CA ILE A 393 -13.64 -9.39 27.52
C ILE A 393 -13.95 -7.89 27.42
N LEU A 394 -14.67 -7.33 28.39
CA LEU A 394 -14.98 -5.88 28.41
C LEU A 394 -13.70 -5.04 28.59
N GLN A 395 -12.71 -5.55 29.33
CA GLN A 395 -11.41 -4.92 29.46
C GLN A 395 -10.67 -4.89 28.11
N CYS A 396 -10.67 -6.01 27.35
CA CYS A 396 -10.12 -6.03 25.97
C CYS A 396 -10.81 -5.00 25.06
N CYS A 397 -12.14 -4.87 25.15
CA CYS A 397 -12.88 -3.86 24.37
C CYS A 397 -12.46 -2.42 24.72
N LYS A 398 -12.25 -2.13 26.01
CA LYS A 398 -11.79 -0.82 26.47
C LYS A 398 -10.38 -0.50 25.98
N GLU A 399 -9.46 -1.45 26.10
CA GLU A 399 -8.07 -1.28 25.64
C GLU A 399 -7.98 -1.18 24.12
N TYR A 400 -8.82 -1.94 23.38
CA TYR A 400 -8.97 -1.80 21.93
C TYR A 400 -9.34 -0.36 21.55
N GLN A 401 -10.33 0.24 22.21
CA GLN A 401 -10.74 1.63 21.95
C GLN A 401 -9.58 2.61 22.21
N GLN A 402 -8.84 2.43 23.30
CA GLN A 402 -7.68 3.28 23.63
C GLN A 402 -6.60 3.21 22.54
N PHE A 403 -6.26 2.00 22.07
CA PHE A 403 -5.27 1.84 21.01
C PHE A 403 -5.75 2.38 19.66
N MET A 404 -7.03 2.19 19.32
CA MET A 404 -7.60 2.76 18.09
C MET A 404 -7.58 4.29 18.11
N ASP A 405 -7.88 4.91 19.25
CA ASP A 405 -7.86 6.37 19.40
C ASP A 405 -6.44 6.96 19.32
N GLN A 406 -5.43 6.16 19.65
CA GLN A 406 -3.99 6.51 19.53
C GLN A 406 -3.37 6.10 18.19
N TYR A 407 -4.17 5.64 17.23
CA TYR A 407 -3.70 5.09 15.95
C TYR A 407 -2.72 3.89 16.10
N SER A 408 -2.76 3.19 17.21
CA SER A 408 -1.95 2.01 17.51
C SER A 408 -2.64 0.73 17.03
N LEU A 409 -2.83 0.61 15.71
CA LEU A 409 -3.69 -0.41 15.10
C LEU A 409 -3.23 -1.85 15.38
N THR A 410 -1.92 -2.09 15.38
CA THR A 410 -1.36 -3.42 15.67
C THR A 410 -1.73 -3.87 17.08
N GLN A 411 -1.58 -2.97 18.07
CA GLN A 411 -1.95 -3.25 19.47
C GLN A 411 -3.47 -3.40 19.63
N ALA A 412 -4.25 -2.63 18.88
CA ALA A 412 -5.71 -2.80 18.88
C ALA A 412 -6.11 -4.21 18.39
N VAL A 413 -5.52 -4.71 17.30
CA VAL A 413 -5.76 -6.07 16.81
C VAL A 413 -5.27 -7.12 17.80
N GLU A 414 -4.16 -6.90 18.50
CA GLU A 414 -3.69 -7.79 19.57
C GLU A 414 -4.74 -7.95 20.67
N LYS A 415 -5.47 -6.88 21.04
CA LYS A 415 -6.57 -6.98 22.02
C LYS A 415 -7.76 -7.78 21.50
N VAL A 416 -8.05 -7.73 20.22
CA VAL A 416 -9.07 -8.60 19.61
C VAL A 416 -8.65 -10.07 19.67
N MET A 417 -7.38 -10.36 19.36
CA MET A 417 -6.84 -11.73 19.45
C MET A 417 -6.79 -12.23 20.89
N GLU A 418 -6.49 -11.37 21.86
CA GLU A 418 -6.56 -11.69 23.29
C GLU A 418 -7.99 -12.05 23.71
N ALA A 419 -9.00 -11.28 23.30
CA ALA A 419 -10.39 -11.59 23.56
C ALA A 419 -10.80 -12.96 22.97
N LEU A 420 -10.31 -13.30 21.77
CA LEU A 420 -10.51 -14.63 21.17
C LEU A 420 -9.83 -15.74 21.98
N ALA A 421 -8.60 -15.53 22.43
CA ALA A 421 -7.87 -16.51 23.25
C ALA A 421 -8.58 -16.74 24.59
N ILE A 422 -9.04 -15.68 25.25
CA ILE A 422 -9.85 -15.75 26.49
C ILE A 422 -11.14 -16.53 26.22
N SER A 423 -11.80 -16.30 25.08
CA SER A 423 -13.06 -16.97 24.72
C SER A 423 -12.87 -18.46 24.44
N ASN A 424 -11.81 -18.84 23.72
CA ASN A 424 -11.46 -20.24 23.48
C ASN A 424 -11.13 -20.96 24.82
N LYS A 425 -10.30 -20.31 25.65
CA LYS A 425 -9.96 -20.84 26.99
C LYS A 425 -11.19 -21.06 27.86
N TYR A 426 -12.08 -20.06 27.93
CA TYR A 426 -13.34 -20.18 28.69
C TYR A 426 -14.20 -21.32 28.15
N PHE A 427 -14.36 -21.46 26.82
CA PHE A 427 -15.10 -22.55 26.19
C PHE A 427 -14.52 -23.92 26.55
N ASP A 428 -13.19 -24.08 26.57
CA ASP A 428 -12.52 -25.34 26.87
C ASP A 428 -12.52 -25.64 28.39
N GLU A 429 -12.43 -24.63 29.28
CA GLU A 429 -12.51 -24.79 30.73
C GLU A 429 -13.94 -25.18 31.18
N ARG A 430 -14.96 -24.54 30.56
CA ARG A 430 -16.39 -24.83 30.88
C ARG A 430 -16.88 -26.13 30.26
N LYS A 431 -16.17 -26.71 29.30
CA LYS A 431 -16.47 -28.01 28.67
C LYS A 431 -17.95 -28.20 28.34
N PRO A 432 -18.56 -27.34 27.47
CA PRO A 432 -20.00 -27.38 27.20
C PRO A 432 -20.49 -28.76 26.71
N TRP A 433 -19.62 -29.55 26.04
CA TRP A 433 -19.93 -30.92 25.65
C TRP A 433 -20.12 -31.88 26.82
N VAL A 434 -19.43 -31.63 27.96
CA VAL A 434 -19.61 -32.40 29.20
C VAL A 434 -20.92 -32.00 29.88
N LEU A 435 -21.20 -30.71 30.00
CA LEU A 435 -22.47 -30.19 30.53
C LEU A 435 -23.66 -30.76 29.75
N ALA A 436 -23.57 -30.77 28.43
CA ALA A 436 -24.60 -31.37 27.57
C ALA A 436 -24.80 -32.87 27.84
N LYS A 437 -23.69 -33.65 28.04
CA LYS A 437 -23.75 -35.06 28.36
C LYS A 437 -24.36 -35.31 29.74
N GLN A 438 -24.07 -34.45 30.72
CA GLN A 438 -24.61 -34.47 32.06
C GLN A 438 -26.06 -33.94 32.12
N LYS A 439 -26.59 -33.39 31.05
CA LYS A 439 -27.91 -32.73 30.96
C LYS A 439 -28.02 -31.49 31.87
N ASP A 440 -26.89 -30.85 32.19
CA ASP A 440 -26.86 -29.57 32.94
C ASP A 440 -27.09 -28.41 31.93
N PHE A 441 -28.35 -28.32 31.46
CA PHE A 441 -28.74 -27.33 30.45
C PHE A 441 -28.75 -25.91 31.01
N ASP A 442 -28.82 -25.75 32.33
CA ASP A 442 -28.80 -24.45 32.98
C ASP A 442 -27.41 -23.79 32.84
N LYS A 443 -26.35 -24.53 33.20
CA LYS A 443 -24.97 -24.06 32.96
C LYS A 443 -24.61 -24.02 31.48
N LEU A 444 -25.04 -25.01 30.69
CA LEU A 444 -24.77 -25.05 29.25
C LEU A 444 -25.29 -23.80 28.54
N SER A 445 -26.52 -23.35 28.87
CA SER A 445 -27.12 -22.17 28.29
C SER A 445 -26.31 -20.90 28.59
N THR A 446 -25.83 -20.74 29.82
CA THR A 446 -24.98 -19.62 30.24
C THR A 446 -23.65 -19.60 29.46
N VAL A 447 -22.98 -20.76 29.37
CA VAL A 447 -21.70 -20.85 28.63
C VAL A 447 -21.87 -20.46 27.16
N LEU A 448 -22.86 -21.05 26.47
CA LEU A 448 -23.08 -20.77 25.06
C LEU A 448 -23.51 -19.31 24.80
N PHE A 449 -24.37 -18.76 25.69
CA PHE A 449 -24.76 -17.35 25.61
C PHE A 449 -23.56 -16.41 25.80
N ASN A 450 -22.72 -16.66 26.81
CA ASN A 450 -21.53 -15.85 27.09
C ASN A 450 -20.52 -15.87 25.94
N VAL A 451 -20.29 -17.05 25.33
CA VAL A 451 -19.40 -17.13 24.14
C VAL A 451 -20.01 -16.40 22.96
N CYS A 452 -21.33 -16.44 22.75
CA CYS A 452 -21.98 -15.66 21.70
C CYS A 452 -21.84 -14.15 21.95
N GLU A 453 -22.00 -13.68 23.19
CA GLU A 453 -21.76 -12.27 23.56
C GLU A 453 -20.30 -11.87 23.29
N SER A 454 -19.34 -12.71 23.65
CA SER A 454 -17.93 -12.48 23.34
C SER A 454 -17.67 -12.42 21.83
N LEU A 455 -18.23 -13.36 21.05
CA LEU A 455 -18.11 -13.35 19.58
C LEU A 455 -18.73 -12.09 18.95
N LEU A 456 -19.83 -11.57 19.56
CA LEU A 456 -20.41 -10.28 19.15
C LEU A 456 -19.42 -9.13 19.40
N LYS A 457 -18.72 -9.12 20.56
CA LYS A 457 -17.69 -8.11 20.85
C LYS A 457 -16.52 -8.19 19.88
N VAL A 458 -16.02 -9.41 19.63
CA VAL A 458 -14.94 -9.67 18.67
C VAL A 458 -15.34 -9.19 17.28
N ALA A 459 -16.52 -9.53 16.79
CA ALA A 459 -17.03 -9.07 15.51
C ALA A 459 -17.18 -7.53 15.47
N THR A 460 -17.58 -6.91 16.57
CA THR A 460 -17.68 -5.45 16.68
C THR A 460 -16.30 -4.79 16.60
N MET A 461 -15.30 -5.30 17.31
CA MET A 461 -13.92 -4.82 17.23
C MET A 461 -13.32 -5.04 15.83
N PHE A 462 -13.67 -6.15 15.17
CA PHE A 462 -13.21 -6.42 13.80
C PHE A 462 -13.98 -5.66 12.71
N SER A 463 -15.15 -5.11 12.98
CA SER A 463 -16.00 -4.50 11.96
C SER A 463 -15.33 -3.37 11.14
N PRO A 464 -14.41 -2.54 11.68
CA PRO A 464 -13.65 -1.60 10.87
C PRO A 464 -12.62 -2.28 9.97
N ILE A 465 -12.10 -3.44 10.37
CA ILE A 465 -11.01 -4.17 9.70
C ILE A 465 -11.57 -5.16 8.69
N MET A 466 -12.51 -6.00 9.13
CA MET A 466 -13.15 -7.09 8.37
C MET A 466 -14.67 -6.88 8.33
N PRO A 467 -15.17 -5.88 7.58
CA PRO A 467 -16.58 -5.51 7.61
C PRO A 467 -17.52 -6.64 7.18
N ASP A 468 -17.20 -7.35 6.09
CA ASP A 468 -18.07 -8.38 5.53
C ASP A 468 -18.17 -9.60 6.45
N SER A 469 -17.05 -10.04 7.01
CA SER A 469 -17.01 -11.15 7.99
C SER A 469 -17.71 -10.80 9.29
N SER A 470 -17.63 -9.53 9.73
CA SER A 470 -18.31 -9.07 10.93
C SER A 470 -19.83 -9.04 10.76
N GLU A 471 -20.32 -8.56 9.61
CA GLU A 471 -21.76 -8.59 9.28
C GLU A 471 -22.29 -10.02 9.20
N GLU A 472 -21.51 -10.95 8.64
CA GLU A 472 -21.86 -12.37 8.60
C GLU A 472 -21.96 -12.96 10.03
N VAL A 473 -21.03 -12.62 10.93
CA VAL A 473 -21.09 -13.07 12.35
C VAL A 473 -22.31 -12.49 13.04
N PHE A 474 -22.63 -11.21 12.86
CA PHE A 474 -23.84 -10.61 13.42
C PHE A 474 -25.10 -11.36 12.94
N SER A 475 -25.21 -11.60 11.64
CA SER A 475 -26.31 -12.35 11.05
C SER A 475 -26.44 -13.76 11.66
N ARG A 476 -25.32 -14.50 11.78
CA ARG A 476 -25.30 -15.85 12.35
C ARG A 476 -25.71 -15.88 13.83
N LEU A 477 -25.40 -14.82 14.57
CA LEU A 477 -25.82 -14.68 15.97
C LEU A 477 -27.28 -14.21 16.13
N GLY A 478 -27.98 -13.93 15.04
CA GLY A 478 -29.36 -13.40 15.05
C GLY A 478 -29.41 -11.94 15.48
N PHE A 479 -28.35 -11.18 15.20
CA PHE A 479 -28.21 -9.77 15.50
C PHE A 479 -28.31 -8.95 14.20
N ASP A 480 -29.17 -7.94 14.18
CA ASP A 480 -29.57 -7.20 12.98
C ASP A 480 -29.19 -5.69 13.00
N GLN A 481 -28.30 -5.31 13.92
CA GLN A 481 -27.86 -3.92 14.04
C GLN A 481 -26.41 -3.74 13.58
N LYS A 482 -26.07 -2.52 13.16
CA LYS A 482 -24.69 -2.17 12.83
C LYS A 482 -23.83 -2.08 14.07
N ALA A 483 -22.54 -2.35 13.91
CA ALA A 483 -21.53 -2.16 14.94
C ALA A 483 -21.57 -0.74 15.52
N SER A 484 -21.45 -0.62 16.83
CA SER A 484 -21.52 0.66 17.53
C SER A 484 -20.70 0.66 18.82
N LYS A 485 -20.37 1.85 19.31
CA LYS A 485 -19.72 2.04 20.61
C LYS A 485 -20.44 1.32 21.74
N TYR A 486 -21.77 1.40 21.75
CA TYR A 486 -22.60 0.73 22.77
C TYR A 486 -22.32 -0.78 22.85
N MET A 487 -22.07 -1.43 21.72
CA MET A 487 -21.76 -2.85 21.67
C MET A 487 -20.39 -3.19 22.29
N LEU A 488 -19.44 -2.28 22.34
CA LEU A 488 -18.14 -2.48 22.99
C LEU A 488 -18.24 -2.33 24.52
N GLU A 489 -19.13 -1.47 25.00
CA GLU A 489 -19.22 -1.07 26.41
C GLU A 489 -20.25 -1.86 27.23
N THR A 490 -21.22 -2.51 26.56
CA THR A 490 -22.36 -3.15 27.20
C THR A 490 -22.34 -4.65 27.00
N TRP A 491 -22.61 -5.43 28.06
CA TRP A 491 -22.85 -6.87 28.00
C TRP A 491 -24.37 -7.16 27.93
N ASN A 492 -24.74 -8.39 27.56
CA ASN A 492 -26.14 -8.83 27.39
C ASN A 492 -26.90 -8.08 26.27
N ILE A 493 -26.26 -7.90 25.14
CA ILE A 493 -26.84 -7.28 23.94
C ILE A 493 -27.70 -8.27 23.18
N LEU A 494 -27.23 -9.52 23.04
CA LEU A 494 -27.96 -10.58 22.35
C LEU A 494 -29.28 -10.86 23.06
N LYS A 495 -30.31 -11.18 22.29
CA LYS A 495 -31.65 -11.44 22.83
C LYS A 495 -31.91 -12.95 22.84
N PRO A 496 -32.13 -13.57 24.03
CA PRO A 496 -32.63 -14.95 24.12
C PRO A 496 -33.88 -15.15 23.24
N GLY A 497 -33.98 -16.30 22.61
CA GLY A 497 -35.10 -16.62 21.72
C GLY A 497 -34.93 -16.21 20.24
N LYS A 498 -33.93 -15.39 19.91
CA LYS A 498 -33.61 -15.09 18.51
C LYS A 498 -33.03 -16.31 17.80
N LYS A 499 -33.31 -16.45 16.52
CA LYS A 499 -32.75 -17.53 15.68
C LYS A 499 -31.28 -17.26 15.40
N THR A 500 -30.49 -18.32 15.50
CA THR A 500 -29.08 -18.35 15.09
C THR A 500 -28.90 -19.22 13.85
N VAL A 501 -27.84 -18.98 13.10
CA VAL A 501 -27.56 -19.72 11.85
C VAL A 501 -26.22 -20.44 11.96
N HIS A 502 -26.26 -21.78 11.94
CA HIS A 502 -25.06 -22.58 11.77
C HIS A 502 -24.87 -22.87 10.28
N ALA A 503 -23.81 -22.35 9.72
CA ALA A 503 -23.46 -22.46 8.31
C ALA A 503 -22.02 -22.99 8.15
N GLU A 504 -21.54 -23.06 6.92
CA GLU A 504 -20.14 -23.40 6.60
C GLU A 504 -19.14 -22.54 7.39
N PRO A 505 -17.90 -23.02 7.60
CA PRO A 505 -16.88 -22.24 8.29
C PRO A 505 -16.74 -20.81 7.73
N LEU A 506 -16.60 -19.83 8.63
CA LEU A 506 -16.47 -18.42 8.25
C LEU A 506 -15.22 -18.18 7.38
N PHE A 507 -14.16 -18.90 7.69
CA PHE A 507 -12.89 -18.87 6.94
C PHE A 507 -12.49 -20.30 6.59
N ALA A 508 -12.30 -20.55 5.28
CA ALA A 508 -11.76 -21.82 4.81
C ALA A 508 -10.23 -21.83 4.96
N LYS A 509 -9.69 -22.94 5.47
CA LYS A 509 -8.23 -23.14 5.49
C LYS A 509 -7.70 -23.22 4.07
N ARG A 510 -6.50 -22.70 3.87
CA ARG A 510 -5.76 -22.79 2.63
C ARG A 510 -4.49 -23.61 2.85
N ASP A 511 -4.22 -24.54 1.94
CA ASP A 511 -2.92 -25.20 1.93
C ASP A 511 -1.85 -24.16 1.58
N GLN A 512 -0.68 -24.30 2.21
CA GLN A 512 0.51 -23.62 1.73
C GLN A 512 0.89 -24.30 0.40
N LYS A 513 0.22 -23.93 -0.68
CA LYS A 513 0.76 -24.22 -2.01
C LYS A 513 2.20 -23.69 -1.97
N GLU A 514 3.18 -24.52 -2.36
CA GLU A 514 4.40 -23.95 -2.90
C GLU A 514 3.92 -22.81 -3.78
N ILE A 515 4.28 -21.60 -3.37
CA ILE A 515 3.94 -20.41 -4.13
C ILE A 515 4.62 -20.66 -5.47
N LYS A 516 3.93 -21.30 -6.40
CA LYS A 516 4.19 -21.03 -7.78
C LYS A 516 3.89 -19.53 -7.82
N ARG A 517 4.96 -18.71 -7.65
CA ARG A 517 4.93 -17.38 -8.23
C ARG A 517 4.26 -17.64 -9.56
N SER A 518 2.99 -17.27 -9.65
CA SER A 518 2.42 -17.13 -10.96
C SER A 518 3.45 -16.22 -11.60
N GLU A 519 4.28 -16.78 -12.44
CA GLU A 519 4.75 -16.12 -13.61
C GLU A 519 3.47 -15.67 -14.33
N VAL A 520 2.74 -14.72 -13.71
CA VAL A 520 2.19 -13.68 -14.51
C VAL A 520 3.47 -13.13 -15.11
N LEU A 521 3.74 -13.60 -16.31
CA LEU A 521 4.60 -12.97 -17.26
C LEU A 521 4.21 -11.49 -17.29
N MET A 522 4.60 -10.72 -16.25
CA MET A 522 5.14 -9.43 -16.47
C MET A 522 6.41 -9.72 -17.26
N THR A 523 6.28 -9.84 -18.56
CA THR A 523 7.38 -9.57 -19.44
C THR A 523 7.91 -8.25 -18.94
N ASP A 524 9.07 -8.29 -18.25
CA ASP A 524 9.83 -7.09 -17.96
C ASP A 524 9.97 -6.40 -19.28
N THR A 525 9.12 -5.42 -19.52
CA THR A 525 9.23 -4.60 -20.73
C THR A 525 10.50 -3.79 -20.53
N ILE A 526 11.54 -4.20 -21.24
CA ILE A 526 12.76 -3.40 -21.35
C ILE A 526 12.51 -2.29 -22.37
N ASP A 527 13.00 -1.09 -22.09
CA ASP A 527 13.00 -0.03 -23.09
C ASP A 527 13.98 -0.34 -24.21
N PHE A 528 13.83 0.35 -25.35
CA PHE A 528 14.65 0.12 -26.53
C PHE A 528 16.14 0.38 -26.25
N ASP A 529 16.49 1.30 -25.37
CA ASP A 529 17.88 1.60 -25.02
C ASP A 529 18.49 0.50 -24.11
N GLN A 530 17.68 -0.16 -23.31
CA GLN A 530 18.10 -1.38 -22.58
C GLN A 530 18.33 -2.54 -23.53
N PHE A 531 17.43 -2.76 -24.50
CA PHE A 531 17.60 -3.79 -25.52
C PHE A 531 18.84 -3.56 -26.39
N LYS A 532 19.12 -2.32 -26.79
CA LYS A 532 20.34 -1.94 -27.54
C LYS A 532 21.65 -2.28 -26.84
N LYS A 533 21.64 -2.41 -25.51
CA LYS A 533 22.83 -2.85 -24.74
C LYS A 533 23.14 -4.33 -24.93
N VAL A 534 22.20 -5.13 -25.40
CA VAL A 534 22.41 -6.54 -25.72
C VAL A 534 22.93 -6.64 -27.15
N ASN A 535 24.17 -7.11 -27.31
CA ASN A 535 24.78 -7.23 -28.62
C ASN A 535 24.55 -8.64 -29.19
N LEU A 536 23.53 -8.77 -30.03
CA LEU A 536 23.18 -10.01 -30.72
C LEU A 536 23.96 -10.11 -32.05
N ARG A 537 24.60 -11.27 -32.28
CA ARG A 537 25.41 -11.54 -33.48
C ARG A 537 25.10 -12.92 -34.05
N VAL A 538 25.27 -13.03 -35.35
CA VAL A 538 25.28 -14.33 -36.03
C VAL A 538 26.62 -14.99 -35.79
N GLY A 539 26.57 -16.22 -35.26
CA GLY A 539 27.77 -17.04 -35.04
C GLY A 539 27.72 -18.34 -35.81
N LYS A 540 28.81 -18.68 -36.55
CA LYS A 540 28.93 -19.99 -37.22
C LYS A 540 29.64 -20.99 -36.31
N VAL A 541 29.01 -22.09 -36.01
CA VAL A 541 29.62 -23.13 -35.19
C VAL A 541 30.76 -23.84 -35.96
N ILE A 542 31.99 -23.66 -35.49
CA ILE A 542 33.20 -24.30 -36.09
C ILE A 542 33.37 -25.69 -35.56
N SER A 543 33.23 -25.86 -34.25
CA SER A 543 33.36 -27.18 -33.60
C SER A 543 32.43 -27.27 -32.38
N ALA A 544 32.05 -28.49 -32.04
CA ALA A 544 31.25 -28.80 -30.86
C ALA A 544 31.76 -30.07 -30.22
N GLU A 545 31.83 -30.12 -28.88
CA GLU A 545 32.24 -31.30 -28.13
C GLU A 545 31.49 -31.39 -26.79
N ARG A 546 31.37 -32.63 -26.25
CA ARG A 546 30.77 -32.82 -24.92
C ARG A 546 31.73 -32.39 -23.82
N VAL A 547 31.20 -31.67 -22.82
CA VAL A 547 31.99 -31.33 -21.65
C VAL A 547 32.21 -32.60 -20.80
N PRO A 548 33.46 -32.96 -20.48
CA PRO A 548 33.75 -34.12 -19.64
C PRO A 548 33.01 -34.05 -18.30
N LYS A 549 32.43 -35.18 -17.87
CA LYS A 549 31.65 -35.29 -16.62
C LYS A 549 30.35 -34.50 -16.60
N SER A 550 29.86 -34.00 -17.74
CA SER A 550 28.57 -33.33 -17.83
C SER A 550 27.63 -34.01 -18.81
N GLU A 551 26.44 -34.36 -18.36
CA GLU A 551 25.38 -34.90 -19.24
C GLU A 551 24.58 -33.78 -19.92
N LYS A 552 24.78 -32.51 -19.51
CA LYS A 552 23.95 -31.38 -19.93
C LYS A 552 24.68 -30.38 -20.83
N LEU A 553 26.02 -30.35 -20.79
CA LEU A 553 26.78 -29.25 -21.41
C LEU A 553 27.48 -29.69 -22.69
N LEU A 554 27.38 -28.85 -23.73
CA LEU A 554 28.24 -28.86 -24.89
C LEU A 554 29.15 -27.61 -24.88
N LYS A 555 30.39 -27.79 -25.29
CA LYS A 555 31.36 -26.73 -25.54
C LYS A 555 31.41 -26.52 -27.05
N LEU A 556 31.19 -25.29 -27.46
CA LEU A 556 31.16 -24.85 -28.86
C LEU A 556 32.28 -23.85 -29.10
N LEU A 557 32.93 -23.95 -30.24
CA LEU A 557 33.74 -22.86 -30.81
C LEU A 557 32.94 -22.22 -31.93
N VAL A 558 32.67 -20.91 -31.79
CA VAL A 558 31.79 -20.17 -32.67
C VAL A 558 32.54 -19.01 -33.30
N ASP A 559 32.55 -18.95 -34.62
CA ASP A 559 33.09 -17.83 -35.40
C ASP A 559 32.10 -16.67 -35.39
N LEU A 560 32.57 -15.49 -34.98
CA LEU A 560 31.83 -14.24 -34.98
C LEU A 560 32.40 -13.20 -35.97
N GLY A 561 33.08 -13.69 -37.03
CA GLY A 561 33.66 -12.85 -38.05
C GLY A 561 34.76 -11.93 -37.53
N GLU A 562 34.65 -10.62 -37.74
CA GLU A 562 35.64 -9.65 -37.26
C GLU A 562 35.82 -9.61 -35.74
N LEU A 563 34.86 -10.15 -34.97
CA LEU A 563 34.95 -10.26 -33.51
C LEU A 563 35.74 -11.46 -33.05
N GLY A 564 36.25 -12.27 -33.99
CA GLY A 564 37.01 -13.50 -33.74
C GLY A 564 36.15 -14.67 -33.30
N SER A 565 36.81 -15.82 -33.05
CA SER A 565 36.13 -17.01 -32.55
C SER A 565 36.02 -16.98 -31.06
N ARG A 566 34.87 -17.45 -30.53
CA ARG A 566 34.59 -17.48 -29.09
C ARG A 566 34.18 -18.87 -28.63
N GLN A 567 34.64 -19.24 -27.46
CA GLN A 567 34.23 -20.45 -26.77
C GLN A 567 32.93 -20.20 -26.03
N ILE A 568 31.89 -21.01 -26.30
CA ILE A 568 30.58 -20.93 -25.66
C ILE A 568 30.23 -22.29 -25.05
N VAL A 569 29.84 -22.29 -23.77
CA VAL A 569 29.37 -23.49 -23.09
C VAL A 569 27.87 -23.40 -22.88
N ALA A 570 27.11 -24.38 -23.37
CA ALA A 570 25.67 -24.34 -23.38
C ALA A 570 25.01 -25.64 -22.88
N GLY A 571 23.88 -25.50 -22.16
CA GLY A 571 23.13 -26.62 -21.56
C GLY A 571 22.22 -27.37 -22.53
N ILE A 572 22.74 -27.76 -23.70
CA ILE A 572 21.94 -28.34 -24.80
C ILE A 572 22.29 -29.79 -25.13
N ALA A 573 23.20 -30.44 -24.40
CA ALA A 573 23.69 -31.80 -24.69
C ALA A 573 22.61 -32.88 -24.59
N LYS A 574 21.47 -32.62 -23.97
CA LYS A 574 20.32 -33.54 -23.94
C LYS A 574 19.49 -33.51 -25.21
N TYR A 575 19.55 -32.39 -25.95
CA TYR A 575 18.71 -32.14 -27.12
C TYR A 575 19.46 -32.17 -28.45
N TYR A 576 20.80 -31.98 -28.42
CA TYR A 576 21.66 -31.94 -29.61
C TYR A 576 22.89 -32.79 -29.43
N LYS A 577 23.28 -33.48 -30.51
CA LYS A 577 24.60 -34.09 -30.62
C LYS A 577 25.58 -33.04 -31.17
N PRO A 578 26.87 -33.11 -30.83
CA PRO A 578 27.88 -32.18 -31.35
C PRO A 578 27.88 -32.07 -32.88
N GLU A 579 27.70 -33.17 -33.58
CA GLU A 579 27.72 -33.25 -35.04
C GLU A 579 26.58 -32.46 -35.69
N ASP A 580 25.44 -32.37 -35.01
CA ASP A 580 24.25 -31.70 -35.52
C ASP A 580 24.38 -30.16 -35.50
N LEU A 581 25.40 -29.64 -34.82
CA LEU A 581 25.59 -28.19 -34.61
C LEU A 581 26.66 -27.59 -35.51
N ILE A 582 27.63 -28.38 -35.94
CA ILE A 582 28.76 -27.91 -36.76
C ILE A 582 28.24 -27.35 -38.09
N GLY A 583 28.71 -26.14 -38.43
CA GLY A 583 28.35 -25.43 -39.68
C GLY A 583 27.04 -24.63 -39.57
N LYS A 584 26.24 -24.75 -38.48
CA LYS A 584 25.01 -23.96 -38.31
C LYS A 584 25.32 -22.52 -37.99
N ASN A 585 24.50 -21.61 -38.53
CA ASN A 585 24.44 -20.22 -38.15
C ASN A 585 23.45 -20.07 -36.96
N ILE A 586 23.96 -19.65 -35.80
CA ILE A 586 23.22 -19.52 -34.55
C ILE A 586 23.19 -18.07 -34.08
N VAL A 587 22.24 -17.72 -33.22
CA VAL A 587 22.15 -16.39 -32.57
C VAL A 587 22.94 -16.41 -31.26
N VAL A 588 23.88 -15.48 -31.11
CA VAL A 588 24.77 -15.36 -29.95
C VAL A 588 24.68 -14.00 -29.31
N VAL A 589 24.55 -13.96 -27.98
CA VAL A 589 24.80 -12.75 -27.18
C VAL A 589 26.30 -12.62 -26.96
N SER A 590 26.93 -11.63 -27.59
CA SER A 590 28.39 -11.53 -27.70
C SER A 590 29.05 -10.63 -26.65
N ASN A 591 28.28 -9.85 -25.89
CA ASN A 591 28.79 -8.89 -24.91
C ASN A 591 28.48 -9.25 -23.44
N LEU A 592 28.30 -10.54 -23.16
CA LEU A 592 28.20 -11.02 -21.77
C LEU A 592 29.60 -11.14 -21.15
N LYS A 593 29.69 -10.88 -19.84
CA LYS A 593 30.91 -11.14 -19.08
C LYS A 593 31.23 -12.64 -19.13
N PRO A 594 32.50 -13.06 -19.38
CA PRO A 594 32.88 -14.45 -19.35
C PRO A 594 32.52 -15.13 -18.02
N VAL A 595 32.02 -16.35 -18.10
CA VAL A 595 31.64 -17.15 -16.91
C VAL A 595 32.23 -18.56 -17.02
N LYS A 596 32.66 -19.13 -15.90
CA LYS A 596 33.17 -20.52 -15.86
C LYS A 596 32.06 -21.51 -15.54
N LEU A 597 31.78 -22.42 -16.44
CA LEU A 597 30.84 -23.53 -16.26
C LEU A 597 31.63 -24.87 -16.21
N MET A 598 31.59 -25.53 -15.07
CA MET A 598 32.40 -26.73 -14.81
C MET A 598 33.91 -26.57 -15.12
N GLY A 599 34.44 -25.37 -14.81
CA GLY A 599 35.86 -25.05 -15.03
C GLY A 599 36.22 -24.60 -16.46
N ILE A 600 35.28 -24.63 -17.40
CA ILE A 600 35.43 -24.17 -18.78
C ILE A 600 34.84 -22.79 -18.93
N GLU A 601 35.60 -21.86 -19.50
CA GLU A 601 35.16 -20.46 -19.70
C GLU A 601 34.21 -20.38 -20.89
N SER A 602 33.07 -19.66 -20.67
CA SER A 602 32.09 -19.30 -21.71
C SER A 602 32.12 -17.82 -21.95
N GLU A 603 32.42 -17.36 -23.16
CA GLU A 603 32.61 -15.98 -23.56
C GLU A 603 31.39 -15.40 -24.29
N GLY A 604 30.23 -15.96 -24.08
CA GLY A 604 28.95 -15.57 -24.68
C GLY A 604 27.88 -16.60 -24.39
N MET A 605 26.68 -16.37 -24.92
CA MET A 605 25.52 -17.23 -24.75
C MET A 605 24.81 -17.44 -26.09
N LEU A 606 24.56 -18.69 -26.48
CA LEU A 606 23.65 -18.98 -27.61
C LEU A 606 22.19 -18.83 -27.15
N LEU A 607 21.31 -18.38 -28.01
CA LEU A 607 19.88 -18.30 -27.75
C LEU A 607 19.16 -19.57 -28.19
N ALA A 608 18.24 -20.03 -27.35
CA ALA A 608 17.39 -21.18 -27.62
C ALA A 608 15.97 -20.94 -27.08
N ALA A 609 14.97 -21.42 -27.81
CA ALA A 609 13.61 -21.50 -27.34
C ALA A 609 13.42 -22.84 -26.62
N LYS A 610 12.77 -22.86 -25.46
CA LYS A 610 12.49 -24.04 -24.66
C LYS A 610 11.04 -24.03 -24.19
N ASP A 611 10.38 -25.18 -24.31
CA ASP A 611 9.10 -25.46 -23.65
C ASP A 611 9.25 -26.65 -22.66
N ASP A 612 8.12 -27.17 -22.16
CA ASP A 612 8.11 -28.25 -21.17
C ASP A 612 8.66 -29.60 -21.74
N THR A 613 8.73 -29.77 -23.06
CA THR A 613 9.01 -31.01 -23.75
C THR A 613 10.29 -30.98 -24.57
N ASP A 614 10.70 -29.83 -25.12
CA ASP A 614 11.79 -29.72 -26.08
C ASP A 614 12.59 -28.41 -25.93
N LEU A 615 13.75 -28.35 -26.60
CA LEU A 615 14.61 -27.17 -26.71
C LEU A 615 15.13 -27.04 -28.13
N LYS A 616 14.93 -25.88 -28.76
CA LYS A 616 15.43 -25.57 -30.10
C LYS A 616 16.33 -24.33 -30.06
N ILE A 617 17.54 -24.46 -30.62
CA ILE A 617 18.46 -23.33 -30.81
C ILE A 617 17.87 -22.36 -31.86
N LEU A 618 18.06 -21.06 -31.66
CA LEU A 618 17.71 -20.06 -32.68
C LEU A 618 18.79 -20.12 -33.78
N THR A 619 18.33 -20.33 -35.01
CA THR A 619 19.17 -20.38 -36.21
C THR A 619 18.72 -19.30 -37.18
N ILE A 620 19.59 -18.90 -38.09
CA ILE A 620 19.30 -17.96 -39.18
C ILE A 620 18.90 -18.74 -40.41
N ASP A 621 17.79 -18.35 -41.04
CA ASP A 621 17.35 -18.89 -42.30
C ASP A 621 18.13 -18.24 -43.45
N GLY A 622 18.82 -19.05 -44.24
CA GLY A 622 19.68 -18.59 -45.36
C GLY A 622 21.13 -18.32 -44.96
N GLU A 623 21.90 -17.86 -45.99
CA GLU A 623 23.34 -17.53 -45.83
C GLU A 623 23.55 -16.10 -45.41
N ILE A 624 24.30 -15.89 -44.35
CA ILE A 624 24.73 -14.57 -43.87
C ILE A 624 26.12 -14.68 -43.25
N SER A 625 26.92 -13.65 -43.34
CA SER A 625 28.30 -13.65 -42.82
C SER A 625 28.32 -13.79 -41.27
N PRO A 626 29.22 -14.58 -40.71
CA PRO A 626 29.49 -14.61 -39.29
C PRO A 626 29.83 -13.21 -38.77
N GLY A 627 29.35 -12.83 -37.56
CA GLY A 627 29.52 -11.51 -36.99
C GLY A 627 28.44 -10.49 -37.39
N ALA A 628 27.55 -10.79 -38.34
CA ALA A 628 26.46 -9.91 -38.70
C ALA A 628 25.60 -9.55 -37.46
N GLN A 629 25.26 -8.25 -37.36
CA GLN A 629 24.46 -7.77 -36.23
C GLN A 629 23.00 -8.14 -36.42
N ILE A 630 22.38 -8.57 -35.35
CA ILE A 630 20.93 -8.80 -35.24
C ILE A 630 20.32 -7.60 -34.51
N SER A 631 19.37 -6.95 -35.16
CA SER A 631 18.73 -5.70 -34.68
C SER A 631 17.20 -5.86 -34.56
#